data_d3ae126e0cb4358bacc4f2db44ccf4d5
#
_entry.id   d3ae126e0cb4358bacc4f2db44ccf4d5
#
_cell.length_a   1.000
_cell.length_b   1.000
_cell.length_c   1.000
_cell.angle_alpha   90.00
_cell.angle_beta   90.00
_cell.angle_gamma   90.00
#
_symmetry.space_group_name_H-M   'P 1'
#
loop_
_entity.id
_entity.type
_entity.pdbx_description
1 polymer ?
#
loop_
_entity_poly.entity_id
_entity_poly.type
_entity_poly.pdbx_seq_one_letter_code
_entity_poly.pdbx_strand_id
1 'polypeptide(L)'
;MDMNKSSFVPPFRIQLAVDGSEHAVAATQLIRDLPLPRNSLITILGVVPPGQSLYESKLRAALMQAEKTLGRKTVETEVVLLYGHAAKQLIEYGSEHRPDLMVIGAKGLYATLKILLGGLAQQVVEQAHWPVLVTRTPYHGLRRVVLATDGSQNSRLAAEYLAEFPLPHHAEIQVVHAQPLLEEAATFAHHMGPIAYLTPSMPLQVDRPTLSHQAELQKQRGRAILAETRRILEGGSHKAKGIILDGDPASQILAYSELRGIDLIVAGSRGLSAIEGWWWGSVSRKLVHYAHSSVLFVRTEAENNVPE
;
A
#
# COMPACT_ATOMS: atom_id res chain seq x y z
N MET A 1 34.94 -26.10 -2.23
CA MET A 1 35.50 -24.73 -2.08
C MET A 1 34.43 -23.78 -2.57
N ASP A 2 33.36 -23.64 -1.74
CA ASP A 2 32.21 -22.77 -2.07
C ASP A 2 32.55 -21.34 -1.76
N MET A 3 32.80 -20.59 -2.82
CA MET A 3 32.96 -19.13 -2.71
C MET A 3 31.61 -18.52 -2.32
N ASN A 4 31.59 -18.08 -1.08
CA ASN A 4 30.57 -17.25 -0.43
C ASN A 4 30.09 -16.17 -1.40
N LYS A 5 28.93 -16.38 -2.05
CA LYS A 5 28.20 -15.30 -2.69
C LYS A 5 27.65 -14.43 -1.58
N SER A 6 28.47 -13.50 -1.11
CA SER A 6 27.99 -12.32 -0.40
C SER A 6 27.00 -11.64 -1.35
N SER A 7 25.73 -11.94 -1.21
CA SER A 7 24.67 -11.21 -1.90
C SER A 7 24.73 -9.78 -1.43
N PHE A 8 25.34 -8.92 -2.23
CA PHE A 8 25.34 -7.47 -2.00
C PHE A 8 23.90 -7.00 -2.15
N VAL A 9 23.20 -6.92 -1.04
CA VAL A 9 21.86 -6.31 -0.99
C VAL A 9 22.09 -4.80 -1.04
N PRO A 10 21.58 -4.10 -2.05
CA PRO A 10 21.77 -2.65 -2.14
C PRO A 10 21.20 -1.95 -0.92
N PRO A 11 21.76 -0.82 -0.50
CA PRO A 11 21.22 -0.02 0.59
C PRO A 11 19.81 0.45 0.25
N PHE A 12 18.92 0.45 1.24
CA PHE A 12 17.52 0.85 1.09
C PHE A 12 17.36 2.30 1.53
N ARG A 13 16.80 3.16 0.68
CA ARG A 13 16.63 4.59 0.92
C ARG A 13 15.20 4.88 1.34
N ILE A 14 15.02 5.30 2.59
CA ILE A 14 13.73 5.61 3.17
C ILE A 14 13.61 7.11 3.40
N GLN A 15 12.50 7.70 3.01
CA GLN A 15 12.10 9.04 3.44
C GLN A 15 10.96 8.90 4.45
N LEU A 16 11.16 9.42 5.65
CA LEU A 16 10.19 9.41 6.74
C LEU A 16 9.68 10.82 7.00
N ALA A 17 8.40 11.09 6.76
CA ALA A 17 7.78 12.35 7.13
C ALA A 17 7.37 12.36 8.61
N VAL A 18 7.86 13.36 9.34
CA VAL A 18 7.60 13.55 10.78
C VAL A 18 7.01 14.91 11.02
N ASP A 19 5.85 14.94 11.72
CA ASP A 19 5.16 16.17 12.15
C ASP A 19 4.91 16.21 13.67
N GLY A 20 5.36 15.18 14.38
CA GLY A 20 5.14 15.00 15.82
C GLY A 20 3.80 14.36 16.19
N SER A 21 2.98 13.95 15.22
CA SER A 21 1.73 13.21 15.48
C SER A 21 2.00 11.78 15.97
N GLU A 22 1.00 11.16 16.59
CA GLU A 22 1.06 9.75 17.00
C GLU A 22 1.29 8.83 15.81
N HIS A 23 0.75 9.16 14.64
CA HIS A 23 0.96 8.41 13.41
C HIS A 23 2.40 8.52 12.89
N ALA A 24 3.06 9.67 13.04
CA ALA A 24 4.48 9.82 12.73
C ALA A 24 5.36 9.04 13.70
N VAL A 25 4.97 8.97 14.98
CA VAL A 25 5.64 8.10 15.97
C VAL A 25 5.49 6.62 15.59
N ALA A 26 4.29 6.18 15.22
CA ALA A 26 4.04 4.82 14.74
C ALA A 26 4.86 4.49 13.48
N ALA A 27 4.98 5.45 12.53
CA ALA A 27 5.82 5.33 11.34
C ALA A 27 7.30 5.12 11.71
N THR A 28 7.81 5.90 12.66
CA THR A 28 9.16 5.78 13.18
C THR A 28 9.41 4.40 13.82
N GLN A 29 8.47 3.91 14.62
CA GLN A 29 8.55 2.60 15.25
C GLN A 29 8.51 1.46 14.20
N LEU A 30 7.66 1.58 13.19
CA LEU A 30 7.59 0.61 12.10
C LEU A 30 8.93 0.50 11.38
N ILE A 31 9.55 1.62 11.00
CA ILE A 31 10.87 1.61 10.33
C ILE A 31 11.94 1.03 11.27
N ARG A 32 11.89 1.34 12.55
CA ARG A 32 12.81 0.76 13.53
C ARG A 32 12.76 -0.76 13.55
N ASP A 33 11.58 -1.36 13.34
CA ASP A 33 11.39 -2.81 13.43
C ASP A 33 11.73 -3.53 12.10
N LEU A 34 11.94 -2.79 10.99
CA LEU A 34 12.40 -3.37 9.73
C LEU A 34 13.86 -3.83 9.83
N PRO A 35 14.22 -5.04 9.39
CA PRO A 35 15.59 -5.52 9.29
C PRO A 35 16.28 -4.94 8.05
N LEU A 36 16.53 -3.62 8.07
CA LEU A 36 17.12 -2.90 6.94
C LEU A 36 18.53 -3.41 6.62
N PRO A 37 18.89 -3.49 5.31
CA PRO A 37 20.26 -3.76 4.89
C PRO A 37 21.26 -2.77 5.48
N ARG A 38 22.51 -3.20 5.59
CA ARG A 38 23.60 -2.30 6.03
C ARG A 38 23.75 -1.14 5.04
N ASN A 39 24.12 0.03 5.56
CA ASN A 39 24.28 1.28 4.81
C ASN A 39 22.97 1.79 4.17
N SER A 40 21.83 1.31 4.64
CA SER A 40 20.54 1.94 4.29
C SER A 40 20.51 3.37 4.86
N LEU A 41 19.89 4.28 4.12
CA LEU A 41 19.74 5.68 4.49
C LEU A 41 18.28 5.98 4.87
N ILE A 42 18.07 6.57 6.03
CA ILE A 42 16.77 7.09 6.45
C ILE A 42 16.86 8.61 6.52
N THR A 43 16.23 9.29 5.58
CA THR A 43 16.08 10.74 5.61
C THR A 43 14.80 11.10 6.35
N ILE A 44 14.93 11.75 7.50
CA ILE A 44 13.81 12.16 8.35
C ILE A 44 13.43 13.59 7.96
N LEU A 45 12.24 13.74 7.38
CA LEU A 45 11.75 14.99 6.80
C LEU A 45 10.74 15.66 7.71
N GLY A 46 11.00 16.92 8.07
CA GLY A 46 10.02 17.80 8.70
C GLY A 46 9.71 18.98 7.80
N VAL A 47 8.46 19.41 7.75
CA VAL A 47 8.05 20.58 6.95
C VAL A 47 7.43 21.64 7.84
N VAL A 48 8.00 22.83 7.84
CA VAL A 48 7.48 24.01 8.55
C VAL A 48 6.51 24.75 7.61
N PRO A 49 5.21 24.84 7.97
CA PRO A 49 4.25 25.59 7.18
C PRO A 49 4.56 27.12 7.22
N PRO A 50 4.18 27.88 6.19
CA PRO A 50 4.37 29.32 6.18
C PRO A 50 3.72 30.00 7.37
N GLY A 51 4.44 30.95 8.00
CA GLY A 51 3.92 31.74 9.12
C GLY A 51 3.82 31.04 10.48
N GLN A 52 4.34 29.81 10.62
CA GLN A 52 4.24 29.00 11.85
C GLN A 52 5.61 28.80 12.55
N SER A 53 6.31 29.88 12.89
CA SER A 53 7.63 29.81 13.58
C SER A 53 7.59 29.09 14.94
N LEU A 54 6.49 29.21 15.70
CA LEU A 54 6.32 28.49 16.98
C LEU A 54 6.18 26.96 16.80
N TYR A 55 5.71 26.51 15.64
CA TYR A 55 5.63 25.11 15.30
C TYR A 55 7.02 24.48 15.06
N GLU A 56 7.97 25.26 14.55
CA GLU A 56 9.30 24.77 14.20
C GLU A 56 10.04 24.15 15.40
N SER A 57 9.98 24.77 16.58
CA SER A 57 10.64 24.26 17.78
C SER A 57 10.09 22.88 18.19
N LYS A 58 8.78 22.69 18.12
CA LYS A 58 8.12 21.41 18.40
C LYS A 58 8.46 20.38 17.35
N LEU A 59 8.50 20.78 16.09
CA LEU A 59 8.86 19.90 14.97
C LEU A 59 10.31 19.43 15.09
N ARG A 60 11.26 20.32 15.41
CA ARG A 60 12.67 19.97 15.67
C ARG A 60 12.81 18.95 16.79
N ALA A 61 12.06 19.11 17.88
CA ALA A 61 12.06 18.13 18.98
C ALA A 61 11.52 16.76 18.51
N ALA A 62 10.48 16.73 17.69
CA ALA A 62 9.93 15.49 17.11
C ALA A 62 10.92 14.82 16.15
N LEU A 63 11.62 15.60 15.32
CA LEU A 63 12.67 15.10 14.43
C LEU A 63 13.84 14.48 15.21
N MET A 64 14.34 15.14 16.22
CA MET A 64 15.39 14.62 17.11
C MET A 64 14.96 13.34 17.83
N GLN A 65 13.70 13.26 18.26
CA GLN A 65 13.18 12.04 18.89
C GLN A 65 13.09 10.89 17.89
N ALA A 66 12.66 11.15 16.64
CA ALA A 66 12.63 10.16 15.58
C ALA A 66 14.05 9.65 15.25
N GLU A 67 15.01 10.55 15.07
CA GLU A 67 16.42 10.23 14.86
C GLU A 67 16.98 9.36 15.99
N LYS A 68 16.76 9.74 17.24
CA LYS A 68 17.16 8.94 18.39
C LYS A 68 16.55 7.54 18.39
N THR A 69 15.29 7.42 17.98
CA THR A 69 14.57 6.13 17.93
C THR A 69 15.12 5.22 16.83
N LEU A 70 15.53 5.81 15.70
CA LEU A 70 16.04 5.11 14.51
C LEU A 70 17.54 4.86 14.57
N GLY A 71 18.29 5.58 15.41
CA GLY A 71 19.75 5.49 15.50
C GLY A 71 20.25 4.07 15.73
N ARG A 72 20.84 3.46 14.68
CA ARG A 72 21.47 2.13 14.69
C ARG A 72 22.86 2.24 14.07
N LYS A 73 23.79 1.41 14.53
CA LYS A 73 25.17 1.38 13.98
C LYS A 73 25.26 0.98 12.51
N THR A 74 24.22 0.36 11.96
CA THR A 74 24.21 -0.22 10.61
C THR A 74 23.38 0.56 9.60
N VAL A 75 22.69 1.62 10.04
CA VAL A 75 21.80 2.44 9.21
C VAL A 75 22.18 3.91 9.41
N GLU A 76 22.30 4.64 8.33
CA GLU A 76 22.57 6.08 8.35
C GLU A 76 21.25 6.84 8.50
N THR A 77 21.26 7.89 9.34
CA THR A 77 20.09 8.77 9.51
C THR A 77 20.49 10.21 9.19
N GLU A 78 19.65 10.90 8.46
CA GLU A 78 19.78 12.30 8.10
C GLU A 78 18.49 13.05 8.46
N VAL A 79 18.60 14.23 9.05
CA VAL A 79 17.45 15.08 9.39
C VAL A 79 17.42 16.29 8.47
N VAL A 80 16.32 16.46 7.76
CA VAL A 80 16.11 17.58 6.83
C VAL A 80 14.85 18.36 7.21
N LEU A 81 15.01 19.66 7.35
CA LEU A 81 13.93 20.59 7.62
C LEU A 81 13.62 21.38 6.34
N LEU A 82 12.40 21.23 5.87
CA LEU A 82 11.86 21.91 4.68
C LEU A 82 10.90 23.01 5.09
N TYR A 83 10.69 24.00 4.23
CA TYR A 83 9.79 25.12 4.46
C TYR A 83 8.78 25.25 3.32
N GLY A 84 7.48 25.29 3.66
CA GLY A 84 6.43 25.42 2.66
C GLY A 84 5.21 24.56 2.94
N HIS A 85 4.46 24.24 1.87
CA HIS A 85 3.30 23.35 1.96
C HIS A 85 3.76 21.90 2.03
N ALA A 86 3.40 21.18 3.09
CA ALA A 86 3.97 19.89 3.44
C ALA A 86 3.90 18.86 2.31
N ALA A 87 2.74 18.63 1.68
CA ALA A 87 2.62 17.66 0.60
C ALA A 87 3.51 18.02 -0.60
N LYS A 88 3.52 19.31 -1.00
CA LYS A 88 4.35 19.78 -2.10
C LYS A 88 5.84 19.54 -1.82
N GLN A 89 6.32 19.93 -0.63
CA GLN A 89 7.72 19.79 -0.26
C GLN A 89 8.17 18.32 -0.18
N LEU A 90 7.31 17.43 0.36
CA LEU A 90 7.62 16.00 0.41
C LEU A 90 7.69 15.37 -0.99
N ILE A 91 6.79 15.77 -1.90
CA ILE A 91 6.76 15.27 -3.26
C ILE A 91 7.95 15.79 -4.07
N GLU A 92 8.28 17.07 -3.97
CA GLU A 92 9.45 17.66 -4.64
C GLU A 92 10.74 17.00 -4.17
N TYR A 93 10.92 16.89 -2.84
CA TYR A 93 12.09 16.23 -2.26
C TYR A 93 12.18 14.76 -2.67
N GLY A 94 11.05 14.04 -2.68
CA GLY A 94 10.99 12.66 -3.15
C GLY A 94 11.34 12.51 -4.63
N SER A 95 10.89 13.44 -5.47
CA SER A 95 11.21 13.44 -6.91
C SER A 95 12.70 13.66 -7.21
N GLU A 96 13.35 14.50 -6.40
CA GLU A 96 14.79 14.78 -6.53
C GLU A 96 15.65 13.61 -6.03
N HIS A 97 15.25 12.98 -4.90
CA HIS A 97 16.08 12.00 -4.19
C HIS A 97 15.68 10.54 -4.46
N ARG A 98 14.54 10.30 -5.14
CA ARG A 98 14.03 8.98 -5.57
C ARG A 98 14.16 7.90 -4.49
N PRO A 99 13.38 7.97 -3.41
CA PRO A 99 13.44 6.98 -2.35
C PRO A 99 12.91 5.61 -2.82
N ASP A 100 13.43 4.55 -2.24
CA ASP A 100 12.87 3.20 -2.41
C ASP A 100 11.56 3.05 -1.63
N LEU A 101 11.37 3.88 -0.58
CA LEU A 101 10.15 3.93 0.22
C LEU A 101 9.95 5.32 0.83
N MET A 102 8.77 5.89 0.70
CA MET A 102 8.33 7.01 1.54
C MET A 102 7.36 6.52 2.61
N VAL A 103 7.60 6.90 3.87
CA VAL A 103 6.75 6.52 5.00
C VAL A 103 6.13 7.77 5.60
N ILE A 104 4.81 7.76 5.72
CA ILE A 104 4.02 8.88 6.24
C ILE A 104 2.98 8.40 7.24
N GLY A 105 2.61 9.23 8.18
CA GLY A 105 1.46 8.99 9.06
C GLY A 105 0.14 9.17 8.31
N ALA A 106 -0.86 8.34 8.60
CA ALA A 106 -2.20 8.47 8.01
C ALA A 106 -2.89 9.79 8.38
N LYS A 107 -2.55 10.35 9.52
CA LYS A 107 -3.09 11.62 10.03
C LYS A 107 -1.98 12.47 10.61
N GLY A 108 -2.07 13.78 10.42
CA GLY A 108 -1.18 14.76 11.06
C GLY A 108 -1.74 15.28 12.39
N LEU A 109 -0.98 16.14 13.04
CA LEU A 109 -1.25 16.73 14.37
C LEU A 109 -2.64 17.39 14.51
N TYR A 110 -3.17 17.95 13.43
CA TYR A 110 -4.43 18.70 13.46
C TYR A 110 -5.63 17.94 12.91
N ALA A 111 -5.46 16.64 12.63
CA ALA A 111 -6.55 15.83 12.11
C ALA A 111 -7.59 15.51 13.18
N THR A 112 -8.87 15.65 12.85
CA THR A 112 -9.96 15.28 13.74
C THR A 112 -10.12 13.75 13.84
N LEU A 113 -10.71 13.27 14.95
CA LEU A 113 -10.93 11.83 15.18
C LEU A 113 -11.79 11.15 14.10
N LYS A 114 -12.68 11.92 13.45
CA LYS A 114 -13.59 11.40 12.40
C LYS A 114 -12.91 11.16 11.05
N ILE A 115 -11.73 11.75 10.80
CA ILE A 115 -10.99 11.61 9.55
C ILE A 115 -10.12 10.37 9.64
N LEU A 116 -10.28 9.42 8.74
CA LEU A 116 -9.43 8.21 8.68
C LEU A 116 -8.14 8.44 7.89
N LEU A 117 -8.13 9.38 6.94
CA LEU A 117 -6.97 9.76 6.15
C LEU A 117 -6.85 11.28 6.08
N GLY A 118 -5.68 11.81 6.43
CA GLY A 118 -5.37 13.24 6.34
C GLY A 118 -5.09 13.69 4.91
N GLY A 119 -5.38 14.96 4.61
CA GLY A 119 -5.18 15.52 3.26
C GLY A 119 -3.72 15.44 2.76
N LEU A 120 -2.73 15.55 3.66
CA LEU A 120 -1.32 15.36 3.31
C LEU A 120 -1.07 13.94 2.81
N ALA A 121 -1.49 12.93 3.58
CA ALA A 121 -1.30 11.54 3.22
C ALA A 121 -1.99 11.21 1.90
N GLN A 122 -3.21 11.70 1.69
CA GLN A 122 -3.93 11.56 0.43
C GLN A 122 -3.14 12.15 -0.75
N GLN A 123 -2.69 13.41 -0.66
CA GLN A 123 -1.95 14.07 -1.73
C GLN A 123 -0.64 13.37 -2.05
N VAL A 124 0.12 12.97 -1.03
CA VAL A 124 1.39 12.24 -1.23
C VAL A 124 1.13 10.92 -1.95
N VAL A 125 0.16 10.13 -1.48
CA VAL A 125 -0.15 8.83 -2.09
C VAL A 125 -0.65 9.01 -3.53
N GLU A 126 -1.43 10.05 -3.83
CA GLU A 126 -1.94 10.33 -5.18
C GLU A 126 -0.84 10.77 -6.16
N GLN A 127 0.17 11.52 -5.70
CA GLN A 127 1.15 12.17 -6.57
C GLN A 127 2.54 11.51 -6.56
N ALA A 128 2.86 10.68 -5.56
CA ALA A 128 4.16 10.00 -5.50
C ALA A 128 4.32 9.00 -6.66
N HIS A 129 5.53 8.92 -7.21
CA HIS A 129 5.93 7.97 -8.25
C HIS A 129 6.78 6.80 -7.71
N TRP A 130 6.88 6.69 -6.41
CA TRP A 130 7.60 5.67 -5.64
C TRP A 130 6.67 5.00 -4.63
N PRO A 131 7.07 3.87 -4.04
CA PRO A 131 6.28 3.20 -3.01
C PRO A 131 6.02 4.10 -1.79
N VAL A 132 4.77 4.11 -1.32
CA VAL A 132 4.35 4.90 -0.16
C VAL A 132 3.70 4.01 0.88
N LEU A 133 4.23 4.05 2.10
CA LEU A 133 3.67 3.38 3.28
C LEU A 133 2.94 4.39 4.15
N VAL A 134 1.63 4.24 4.25
CA VAL A 134 0.76 5.02 5.12
C VAL A 134 0.58 4.28 6.45
N THR A 135 1.17 4.81 7.51
CA THR A 135 1.18 4.16 8.82
C THR A 135 -0.01 4.55 9.67
N ARG A 136 -0.62 3.57 10.32
CA ARG A 136 -1.76 3.72 11.24
C ARG A 136 -1.34 3.53 12.69
N THR A 137 -2.10 4.13 13.61
CA THR A 137 -2.01 3.90 15.05
C THR A 137 -3.17 3.05 15.55
N PRO A 138 -2.99 2.26 16.62
CA PRO A 138 -1.71 1.97 17.27
C PRO A 138 -0.84 0.99 16.44
N TYR A 139 0.49 1.13 16.54
CA TYR A 139 1.45 0.20 15.93
C TYR A 139 1.86 -0.88 16.95
N HIS A 140 1.69 -2.15 16.59
CA HIS A 140 1.99 -3.31 17.45
C HIS A 140 3.01 -4.28 16.85
N GLY A 141 3.74 -3.85 15.82
CA GLY A 141 4.69 -4.67 15.07
C GLY A 141 4.12 -5.15 13.74
N LEU A 142 5.00 -5.70 12.88
CA LEU A 142 4.64 -6.31 11.61
C LEU A 142 4.68 -7.83 11.73
N ARG A 143 3.52 -8.44 12.00
CA ARG A 143 3.39 -9.89 12.15
C ARG A 143 2.55 -10.52 11.04
N ARG A 144 1.52 -9.83 10.58
CA ARG A 144 0.58 -10.32 9.57
C ARG A 144 0.49 -9.32 8.44
N VAL A 145 0.87 -9.77 7.26
CA VAL A 145 0.89 -8.96 6.03
C VAL A 145 -0.06 -9.58 5.02
N VAL A 146 -0.91 -8.76 4.43
CA VAL A 146 -1.76 -9.15 3.30
C VAL A 146 -1.23 -8.49 2.04
N LEU A 147 -0.98 -9.26 0.99
CA LEU A 147 -0.79 -8.77 -0.37
C LEU A 147 -2.10 -8.95 -1.14
N ALA A 148 -2.71 -7.83 -1.53
CA ALA A 148 -3.89 -7.83 -2.40
C ALA A 148 -3.46 -7.95 -3.87
N THR A 149 -4.01 -8.94 -4.57
CA THR A 149 -3.70 -9.18 -6.00
C THR A 149 -4.97 -9.41 -6.82
N ASP A 150 -4.99 -8.84 -8.01
CA ASP A 150 -6.03 -9.07 -9.03
C ASP A 150 -5.46 -9.67 -10.34
N GLY A 151 -4.14 -9.99 -10.33
CA GLY A 151 -3.41 -10.49 -11.49
C GLY A 151 -2.99 -9.41 -12.49
N SER A 152 -3.25 -8.13 -12.20
CA SER A 152 -2.76 -7.00 -13.01
C SER A 152 -1.24 -6.85 -12.91
N GLN A 153 -0.65 -6.10 -13.86
CA GLN A 153 0.77 -5.76 -13.81
C GLN A 153 1.14 -5.04 -12.51
N ASN A 154 0.30 -4.14 -12.02
CA ASN A 154 0.57 -3.39 -10.80
C ASN A 154 0.51 -4.28 -9.55
N SER A 155 -0.39 -5.26 -9.51
CA SER A 155 -0.39 -6.23 -8.42
C SER A 155 0.82 -7.18 -8.47
N ARG A 156 1.35 -7.47 -9.68
CA ARG A 156 2.61 -8.19 -9.86
C ARG A 156 3.80 -7.36 -9.34
N LEU A 157 3.90 -6.09 -9.72
CA LEU A 157 4.94 -5.17 -9.21
C LEU A 157 4.89 -5.05 -7.67
N ALA A 158 3.68 -5.05 -7.09
CA ALA A 158 3.54 -5.08 -5.64
C ALA A 158 4.06 -6.38 -5.01
N ALA A 159 3.88 -7.52 -5.70
CA ALA A 159 4.43 -8.80 -5.25
C ALA A 159 5.97 -8.84 -5.36
N GLU A 160 6.53 -8.33 -6.46
CA GLU A 160 7.99 -8.24 -6.68
C GLU A 160 8.63 -7.32 -5.64
N TYR A 161 8.05 -6.15 -5.39
CA TYR A 161 8.51 -5.25 -4.35
C TYR A 161 8.45 -5.87 -2.96
N LEU A 162 7.34 -6.55 -2.62
CA LEU A 162 7.20 -7.22 -1.33
C LEU A 162 8.18 -8.39 -1.16
N ALA A 163 8.54 -9.08 -2.25
CA ALA A 163 9.51 -10.17 -2.24
C ALA A 163 10.91 -9.71 -1.78
N GLU A 164 11.26 -8.45 -2.07
CA GLU A 164 12.54 -7.81 -1.69
C GLU A 164 12.41 -6.91 -0.46
N PHE A 165 11.18 -6.62 -0.01
CA PHE A 165 10.93 -5.73 1.10
C PHE A 165 11.45 -6.33 2.42
N PRO A 166 12.16 -5.57 3.25
CA PRO A 166 12.78 -6.06 4.48
C PRO A 166 11.74 -6.30 5.58
N LEU A 167 10.98 -7.37 5.45
CA LEU A 167 10.03 -7.80 6.49
C LEU A 167 10.75 -8.54 7.64
N PRO A 168 10.27 -8.39 8.88
CA PRO A 168 10.72 -9.23 9.98
C PRO A 168 10.53 -10.72 9.67
N HIS A 169 11.50 -11.57 10.03
CA HIS A 169 11.47 -13.01 9.73
C HIS A 169 10.23 -13.75 10.26
N HIS A 170 9.58 -13.22 11.28
CA HIS A 170 8.36 -13.78 11.86
C HIS A 170 7.09 -13.30 11.19
N ALA A 171 7.18 -12.41 10.20
CA ALA A 171 6.01 -11.91 9.48
C ALA A 171 5.37 -13.01 8.62
N GLU A 172 4.09 -13.24 8.80
CA GLU A 172 3.29 -14.15 8.00
C GLU A 172 2.66 -13.40 6.83
N ILE A 173 2.91 -13.87 5.60
CA ILE A 173 2.33 -13.27 4.40
C ILE A 173 1.15 -14.10 3.92
N GLN A 174 0.06 -13.41 3.60
CA GLN A 174 -1.13 -13.96 2.98
C GLN A 174 -1.39 -13.20 1.67
N VAL A 175 -1.55 -13.94 0.58
CA VAL A 175 -1.93 -13.39 -0.73
C VAL A 175 -3.43 -13.52 -0.86
N VAL A 176 -4.11 -12.41 -1.03
CA VAL A 176 -5.57 -12.33 -1.12
C VAL A 176 -5.98 -11.92 -2.53
N HIS A 177 -6.81 -12.73 -3.15
CA HIS A 177 -7.51 -12.40 -4.38
C HIS A 177 -9.01 -12.31 -4.09
N ALA A 178 -9.61 -11.15 -4.33
CA ALA A 178 -11.03 -10.95 -4.16
C ALA A 178 -11.71 -10.90 -5.53
N GLN A 179 -12.78 -11.67 -5.68
CA GLN A 179 -13.53 -11.83 -6.93
C GLN A 179 -15.01 -11.49 -6.71
N PRO A 180 -15.67 -10.77 -7.64
CA PRO A 180 -17.10 -10.44 -7.50
C PRO A 180 -17.96 -11.69 -7.52
N LEU A 181 -19.06 -11.70 -6.76
CA LEU A 181 -20.08 -12.74 -6.84
C LEU A 181 -20.77 -12.67 -8.21
N LEU A 182 -20.88 -13.81 -8.90
CA LEU A 182 -21.50 -13.89 -10.22
C LEU A 182 -22.98 -13.49 -10.18
N GLU A 183 -23.69 -13.78 -9.09
CA GLU A 183 -25.09 -13.40 -8.90
C GLU A 183 -25.26 -11.87 -8.79
N GLU A 184 -24.34 -11.18 -8.12
CA GLU A 184 -24.32 -9.71 -8.01
C GLU A 184 -23.97 -9.06 -9.35
N ALA A 185 -23.02 -9.63 -10.10
CA ALA A 185 -22.66 -9.14 -11.42
C ALA A 185 -23.82 -9.23 -12.43
N ALA A 186 -24.61 -10.29 -12.39
CA ALA A 186 -25.80 -10.45 -13.22
C ALA A 186 -26.90 -9.43 -12.85
N THR A 187 -27.08 -9.15 -11.56
CA THR A 187 -28.04 -8.17 -11.06
C THR A 187 -27.62 -6.74 -11.38
N PHE A 188 -26.32 -6.43 -11.31
CA PHE A 188 -25.78 -5.09 -11.61
C PHE A 188 -25.87 -4.76 -13.11
N ALA A 189 -25.62 -5.74 -13.99
CA ALA A 189 -25.79 -5.57 -15.43
C ALA A 189 -27.25 -5.24 -15.81
N HIS A 190 -28.22 -5.70 -15.03
CA HIS A 190 -29.64 -5.38 -15.20
C HIS A 190 -30.00 -3.92 -14.85
N HIS A 191 -29.27 -3.29 -13.92
CA HIS A 191 -29.58 -1.94 -13.44
C HIS A 191 -28.87 -0.82 -14.22
N MET A 192 -27.86 -1.12 -15.03
CA MET A 192 -27.03 -0.11 -15.70
C MET A 192 -27.35 0.11 -17.19
N GLY A 193 -28.34 -0.58 -17.76
CA GLY A 193 -28.72 -0.41 -19.19
C GLY A 193 -29.77 0.69 -19.38
N PRO A 194 -29.52 1.77 -20.16
CA PRO A 194 -30.53 2.78 -20.49
C PRO A 194 -31.64 2.28 -21.38
N ILE A 195 -31.64 0.99 -21.79
CA ILE A 195 -32.61 0.35 -22.66
C ILE A 195 -33.66 -0.46 -21.89
N ALA A 196 -33.52 -0.62 -20.58
CA ALA A 196 -34.43 -1.44 -19.76
C ALA A 196 -35.88 -0.92 -19.67
N TYR A 197 -36.16 0.30 -20.15
CA TYR A 197 -37.49 0.89 -20.11
C TYR A 197 -38.34 0.64 -21.34
N LEU A 198 -37.82 -0.07 -22.37
CA LEU A 198 -38.54 -0.21 -23.66
C LEU A 198 -38.95 -1.64 -24.04
N THR A 199 -38.62 -2.65 -23.23
CA THR A 199 -39.09 -4.01 -23.51
C THR A 199 -39.74 -4.64 -22.27
N PRO A 200 -40.91 -5.28 -22.39
CA PRO A 200 -41.51 -6.04 -21.28
C PRO A 200 -40.57 -7.15 -20.87
N SER A 201 -40.24 -7.17 -19.59
CA SER A 201 -39.39 -8.10 -18.92
C SER A 201 -39.62 -9.56 -19.27
N MET A 202 -38.86 -10.10 -20.21
CA MET A 202 -38.57 -11.53 -20.15
C MET A 202 -37.54 -11.72 -19.01
N PRO A 203 -37.84 -12.53 -18.00
CA PRO A 203 -36.81 -12.95 -17.04
C PRO A 203 -35.74 -13.66 -17.86
N LEU A 204 -34.51 -13.11 -17.88
CA LEU A 204 -33.37 -13.87 -18.34
C LEU A 204 -33.26 -15.09 -17.43
N GLN A 205 -33.76 -16.23 -17.90
CA GLN A 205 -33.49 -17.52 -17.28
C GLN A 205 -31.99 -17.73 -17.46
N VAL A 206 -31.21 -17.24 -16.49
CA VAL A 206 -29.77 -17.56 -16.42
C VAL A 206 -29.73 -19.05 -16.08
N ASP A 207 -29.34 -19.84 -17.06
CA ASP A 207 -29.29 -21.29 -16.94
C ASP A 207 -28.30 -21.67 -15.85
N ARG A 208 -28.76 -22.35 -14.78
CA ARG A 208 -27.93 -22.75 -13.62
C ARG A 208 -26.65 -23.50 -14.01
N PRO A 209 -26.62 -24.36 -15.03
CA PRO A 209 -25.40 -24.98 -15.54
C PRO A 209 -24.36 -23.96 -16.04
N THR A 210 -24.78 -22.91 -16.70
CA THR A 210 -23.91 -21.83 -17.21
C THR A 210 -23.29 -21.04 -16.08
N LEU A 211 -24.04 -20.71 -15.05
CA LEU A 211 -23.54 -20.03 -13.85
C LEU A 211 -22.52 -20.89 -13.08
N SER A 212 -22.79 -22.19 -12.94
CA SER A 212 -21.85 -23.08 -12.24
C SER A 212 -20.55 -23.24 -13.01
N HIS A 213 -20.59 -23.31 -14.34
CA HIS A 213 -19.37 -23.37 -15.17
C HIS A 213 -18.57 -22.06 -15.09
N GLN A 214 -19.24 -20.90 -15.15
CA GLN A 214 -18.57 -19.59 -14.99
C GLN A 214 -17.93 -19.43 -13.61
N ALA A 215 -18.62 -19.89 -12.54
CA ALA A 215 -18.08 -19.88 -11.19
C ALA A 215 -16.81 -20.73 -11.07
N GLU A 216 -16.78 -21.90 -11.69
CA GLU A 216 -15.59 -22.76 -11.66
C GLU A 216 -14.42 -22.14 -12.45
N LEU A 217 -14.69 -21.56 -13.63
CA LEU A 217 -13.67 -20.82 -14.40
C LEU A 217 -13.11 -19.64 -13.62
N GLN A 218 -13.96 -18.89 -12.91
CA GLN A 218 -13.54 -17.77 -12.08
C GLN A 218 -12.63 -18.25 -10.93
N LYS A 219 -13.02 -19.33 -10.23
CA LYS A 219 -12.19 -19.93 -9.19
C LYS A 219 -10.84 -20.45 -9.73
N GLN A 220 -10.83 -21.05 -10.91
CA GLN A 220 -9.59 -21.51 -11.54
C GLN A 220 -8.66 -20.34 -11.86
N ARG A 221 -9.19 -19.22 -12.41
CA ARG A 221 -8.44 -17.99 -12.64
C ARG A 221 -7.87 -17.42 -11.33
N GLY A 222 -8.68 -17.34 -10.29
CA GLY A 222 -8.25 -16.88 -8.97
C GLY A 222 -7.13 -17.74 -8.39
N ARG A 223 -7.23 -19.08 -8.50
CA ARG A 223 -6.16 -20.02 -8.09
C ARG A 223 -4.87 -19.80 -8.90
N ALA A 224 -4.98 -19.55 -10.21
CA ALA A 224 -3.81 -19.29 -11.06
C ALA A 224 -3.12 -17.96 -10.66
N ILE A 225 -3.86 -16.90 -10.42
CA ILE A 225 -3.35 -15.60 -9.94
C ILE A 225 -2.62 -15.80 -8.60
N LEU A 226 -3.23 -16.48 -7.64
CA LEU A 226 -2.62 -16.76 -6.35
C LEU A 226 -1.34 -17.60 -6.48
N ALA A 227 -1.34 -18.61 -7.34
CA ALA A 227 -0.18 -19.47 -7.55
C ALA A 227 1.00 -18.69 -8.15
N GLU A 228 0.74 -17.81 -9.12
CA GLU A 228 1.77 -16.97 -9.72
C GLU A 228 2.32 -15.94 -8.72
N THR A 229 1.45 -15.22 -8.01
CA THR A 229 1.86 -14.24 -7.00
C THR A 229 2.70 -14.89 -5.89
N ARG A 230 2.31 -16.08 -5.43
CA ARG A 230 3.10 -16.84 -4.45
C ARG A 230 4.47 -17.24 -4.97
N ARG A 231 4.58 -17.62 -6.24
CA ARG A 231 5.89 -17.96 -6.87
C ARG A 231 6.83 -16.76 -6.86
N ILE A 232 6.31 -15.54 -7.10
CA ILE A 232 7.12 -14.31 -7.02
C ILE A 232 7.66 -14.14 -5.60
N LEU A 233 6.81 -14.25 -4.57
CA LEU A 233 7.21 -14.13 -3.17
C LEU A 233 8.21 -15.21 -2.74
N GLU A 234 8.04 -16.43 -3.20
CA GLU A 234 8.96 -17.54 -2.93
C GLU A 234 10.35 -17.30 -3.53
N GLY A 235 10.44 -16.59 -4.67
CA GLY A 235 11.71 -16.13 -5.25
C GLY A 235 12.48 -15.18 -4.32
N GLY A 236 11.79 -14.36 -3.51
CA GLY A 236 12.34 -13.52 -2.44
C GLY A 236 12.46 -14.22 -1.08
N SER A 237 12.33 -15.54 -1.02
CA SER A 237 12.38 -16.36 0.23
C SER A 237 11.20 -16.20 1.18
N HIS A 238 10.09 -15.64 0.74
CA HIS A 238 8.87 -15.48 1.52
C HIS A 238 7.85 -16.57 1.20
N LYS A 239 7.44 -17.33 2.23
CA LYS A 239 6.32 -18.28 2.11
C LYS A 239 5.01 -17.55 2.32
N ALA A 240 4.02 -17.76 1.44
CA ALA A 240 2.73 -17.13 1.53
C ALA A 240 1.57 -18.10 1.35
N LYS A 241 0.46 -17.87 2.06
CA LYS A 241 -0.80 -18.61 1.89
C LYS A 241 -1.71 -17.85 0.93
N GLY A 242 -2.29 -18.54 -0.05
CA GLY A 242 -3.26 -17.96 -0.98
C GLY A 242 -4.69 -18.07 -0.44
N ILE A 243 -5.47 -17.01 -0.56
CA ILE A 243 -6.85 -16.90 -0.08
C ILE A 243 -7.71 -16.26 -1.18
N ILE A 244 -8.83 -16.88 -1.51
CA ILE A 244 -9.86 -16.30 -2.38
C ILE A 244 -10.95 -15.75 -1.47
N LEU A 245 -11.39 -14.52 -1.74
CA LEU A 245 -12.53 -13.87 -1.12
C LEU A 245 -13.60 -13.61 -2.19
N ASP A 246 -14.86 -13.81 -1.85
CA ASP A 246 -15.98 -13.59 -2.74
C ASP A 246 -16.73 -12.31 -2.35
N GLY A 247 -16.94 -11.37 -3.28
CA GLY A 247 -17.63 -10.11 -3.10
C GLY A 247 -16.84 -8.88 -3.61
N ASP A 248 -17.27 -7.65 -3.23
CA ASP A 248 -16.57 -6.41 -3.61
C ASP A 248 -15.13 -6.42 -3.09
N PRO A 249 -14.12 -6.31 -3.95
CA PRO A 249 -12.73 -6.51 -3.56
C PRO A 249 -12.27 -5.63 -2.39
N ALA A 250 -12.61 -4.36 -2.40
CA ALA A 250 -12.18 -3.47 -1.33
C ALA A 250 -12.84 -3.82 0.00
N SER A 251 -14.15 -4.06 -0.01
CA SER A 251 -14.92 -4.42 1.18
C SER A 251 -14.45 -5.76 1.78
N GLN A 252 -14.18 -6.74 0.93
CA GLN A 252 -13.72 -8.06 1.37
C GLN A 252 -12.29 -8.01 1.94
N ILE A 253 -11.37 -7.26 1.32
CA ILE A 253 -10.01 -7.10 1.83
C ILE A 253 -10.02 -6.36 3.18
N LEU A 254 -10.83 -5.30 3.31
CA LEU A 254 -10.96 -4.55 4.57
C LEU A 254 -11.53 -5.42 5.69
N ALA A 255 -12.65 -6.12 5.44
CA ALA A 255 -13.27 -7.00 6.41
C ALA A 255 -12.34 -8.15 6.83
N TYR A 256 -11.65 -8.75 5.86
CA TYR A 256 -10.65 -9.79 6.11
C TYR A 256 -9.50 -9.27 6.97
N SER A 257 -9.01 -8.07 6.66
CA SER A 257 -7.88 -7.47 7.39
C SER A 257 -8.24 -7.17 8.83
N GLU A 258 -9.45 -6.68 9.08
CA GLU A 258 -9.95 -6.43 10.44
C GLU A 258 -10.14 -7.74 11.20
N LEU A 259 -10.84 -8.72 10.62
CA LEU A 259 -11.10 -10.02 11.23
C LEU A 259 -9.82 -10.78 11.61
N ARG A 260 -8.80 -10.67 10.80
CA ARG A 260 -7.51 -11.36 10.97
C ARG A 260 -6.46 -10.55 11.73
N GLY A 261 -6.77 -9.31 12.10
CA GLY A 261 -5.84 -8.40 12.75
C GLY A 261 -4.58 -8.21 11.90
N ILE A 262 -4.75 -7.85 10.63
CA ILE A 262 -3.65 -7.58 9.70
C ILE A 262 -2.95 -6.29 10.09
N ASP A 263 -1.63 -6.30 10.15
CA ASP A 263 -0.80 -5.15 10.50
C ASP A 263 -0.48 -4.28 9.27
N LEU A 264 -0.31 -4.94 8.10
CA LEU A 264 0.06 -4.29 6.85
C LEU A 264 -0.71 -4.87 5.66
N ILE A 265 -1.37 -4.01 4.90
CA ILE A 265 -1.93 -4.33 3.58
C ILE A 265 -0.96 -3.80 2.52
N VAL A 266 -0.58 -4.65 1.56
CA VAL A 266 0.23 -4.27 0.39
C VAL A 266 -0.64 -4.38 -0.85
N ALA A 267 -0.62 -3.34 -1.68
CA ALA A 267 -1.41 -3.29 -2.91
C ALA A 267 -0.68 -2.50 -4.01
N GLY A 268 -0.96 -2.83 -5.26
CA GLY A 268 -0.59 -1.98 -6.39
C GLY A 268 -1.40 -0.69 -6.43
N SER A 269 -0.92 0.33 -7.10
CA SER A 269 -1.61 1.63 -7.24
C SER A 269 -2.89 1.51 -8.07
N ARG A 270 -2.93 0.59 -9.05
CA ARG A 270 -4.06 0.32 -9.95
C ARG A 270 -4.35 -1.17 -10.07
N GLY A 271 -5.55 -1.53 -10.54
CA GLY A 271 -5.97 -2.90 -10.85
C GLY A 271 -6.46 -3.02 -12.29
N LEU A 272 -7.08 -4.17 -12.61
CA LEU A 272 -7.59 -4.50 -13.95
C LEU A 272 -8.68 -3.53 -14.46
N SER A 273 -9.39 -2.83 -13.57
CA SER A 273 -10.47 -1.89 -13.90
C SER A 273 -10.01 -0.44 -14.01
N ALA A 274 -8.73 -0.19 -14.23
CA ALA A 274 -8.20 1.17 -14.34
C ALA A 274 -8.78 1.89 -15.55
N ILE A 275 -9.41 3.06 -15.31
CA ILE A 275 -9.89 3.96 -16.35
C ILE A 275 -8.69 4.82 -16.79
N GLU A 276 -8.49 4.95 -18.11
CA GLU A 276 -7.47 5.84 -18.67
C GLU A 276 -7.63 7.27 -18.14
N GLY A 277 -6.52 7.88 -17.71
CA GLY A 277 -6.52 9.23 -17.14
C GLY A 277 -6.73 9.31 -15.61
N TRP A 278 -7.11 8.23 -14.94
CA TRP A 278 -7.21 8.19 -13.49
C TRP A 278 -5.99 7.49 -12.87
N TRP A 279 -5.24 8.22 -12.05
CA TRP A 279 -3.98 7.75 -11.45
C TRP A 279 -4.18 6.68 -10.36
N TRP A 280 -5.42 6.42 -9.90
CA TRP A 280 -5.74 5.53 -8.76
C TRP A 280 -6.86 4.56 -9.05
N GLY A 281 -6.64 3.28 -8.66
CA GLY A 281 -7.67 2.25 -8.69
C GLY A 281 -8.72 2.43 -7.58
N SER A 282 -9.96 2.01 -7.85
CA SER A 282 -11.08 2.09 -6.91
C SER A 282 -10.80 1.32 -5.61
N VAL A 283 -10.16 0.15 -5.70
CA VAL A 283 -9.78 -0.68 -4.54
C VAL A 283 -8.73 0.02 -3.70
N SER A 284 -7.61 0.45 -4.30
CA SER A 284 -6.49 1.09 -3.62
C SER A 284 -6.94 2.37 -2.89
N ARG A 285 -7.81 3.17 -3.53
CA ARG A 285 -8.41 4.35 -2.92
C ARG A 285 -9.26 4.00 -1.69
N LYS A 286 -10.12 2.97 -1.77
CA LYS A 286 -10.90 2.53 -0.61
C LYS A 286 -10.00 1.99 0.50
N LEU A 287 -8.93 1.25 0.17
CA LEU A 287 -8.00 0.73 1.17
C LEU A 287 -7.30 1.86 1.93
N VAL A 288 -6.78 2.90 1.24
CA VAL A 288 -6.12 4.00 1.95
C VAL A 288 -7.08 4.81 2.81
N HIS A 289 -8.35 4.93 2.42
CA HIS A 289 -9.33 5.68 3.20
C HIS A 289 -9.86 4.89 4.40
N TYR A 290 -10.12 3.59 4.25
CA TYR A 290 -10.92 2.84 5.23
C TYR A 290 -10.15 1.76 5.99
N ALA A 291 -8.92 1.38 5.59
CA ALA A 291 -8.16 0.39 6.33
C ALA A 291 -7.81 0.89 7.73
N HIS A 292 -7.95 0.02 8.73
CA HIS A 292 -7.42 0.25 10.07
C HIS A 292 -5.94 -0.17 10.17
N SER A 293 -5.51 -1.08 9.32
CA SER A 293 -4.11 -1.50 9.13
C SER A 293 -3.29 -0.42 8.41
N SER A 294 -1.98 -0.42 8.58
CA SER A 294 -1.08 0.33 7.70
C SER A 294 -1.19 -0.18 6.27
N VAL A 295 -0.97 0.69 5.27
CA VAL A 295 -1.12 0.33 3.86
C VAL A 295 0.12 0.76 3.08
N LEU A 296 0.72 -0.20 2.37
CA LEU A 296 1.83 0.03 1.45
C LEU A 296 1.29 -0.01 0.01
N PHE A 297 1.40 1.12 -0.69
CA PHE A 297 1.11 1.22 -2.10
C PHE A 297 2.39 1.14 -2.90
N VAL A 298 2.45 0.17 -3.80
CA VAL A 298 3.59 -0.01 -4.70
C VAL A 298 3.24 0.62 -6.04
N ARG A 299 4.15 1.49 -6.49
CA ARG A 299 4.13 2.17 -7.77
C ARG A 299 5.56 2.23 -8.31
N THR A 300 5.71 2.21 -9.61
CA THR A 300 7.02 2.37 -10.28
C THR A 300 6.96 3.46 -11.33
N GLU A 301 8.11 4.07 -11.65
CA GLU A 301 8.24 5.12 -12.69
C GLU A 301 7.81 4.64 -14.09
N ALA A 302 7.76 3.34 -14.34
CA ALA A 302 7.38 2.78 -15.64
C ALA A 302 5.91 3.10 -16.04
N GLU A 303 5.07 3.53 -15.11
CA GLU A 303 3.68 3.90 -15.39
C GLU A 303 3.53 5.26 -16.10
N ASN A 304 4.59 6.07 -16.18
CA ASN A 304 4.54 7.41 -16.75
C ASN A 304 4.94 7.51 -18.23
N ASN A 305 5.40 6.42 -18.84
CA ASN A 305 5.81 6.36 -20.26
C ASN A 305 4.70 5.81 -21.17
N VAL A 306 3.45 6.21 -20.97
CA VAL A 306 2.45 6.11 -22.04
C VAL A 306 2.61 7.37 -22.89
N PRO A 307 3.08 7.30 -24.15
CA PRO A 307 3.13 8.47 -25.01
C PRO A 307 1.70 8.98 -25.25
N GLU A 308 1.54 10.31 -25.22
CA GLU A 308 0.35 11.04 -25.62
C GLU A 308 -0.11 10.70 -27.03
#